data_a9e8aca8eaae05bf95aa3d2198c5229e
#
_entry.id   a9e8aca8eaae05bf95aa3d2198c5229e
#
_cell.length_a   1.000
_cell.length_b   1.000
_cell.length_c   1.000
_cell.angle_alpha   90.00
_cell.angle_beta   90.00
_cell.angle_gamma   90.00
#
_symmetry.space_group_name_H-M   'P 1'
#
loop_
_entity.id
_entity.type
_entity.pdbx_description
1 polymer ?
#
loop_
_entity_poly.entity_id
_entity_poly.type
_entity_poly.pdbx_seq_one_letter_code
_entity_poly.pdbx_strand_id
1 'polypeptide(L)'
;VIGLEAEKQMEMAGEYPDTVIACFGGGSNFGGIAFPFMRHNILEGKKTRFVAAEPASCPKLTRGKFQYDFGDEAGYTPLLPMFTLGHNFAPANIHAGGLRYHGAGVIVSQLLKDNLMEAVDIQQLESFQAGCLFAQAEGIIPAPES
;
A
#
# COMPACT_ATOMS: atom_id res chain seq x y z
N VAL A 1 -12.02 6.09 6.63
CA VAL A 1 -12.07 7.47 7.15
C VAL A 1 -11.13 8.35 6.34
N ILE A 2 -9.82 8.08 6.31
CA ILE A 2 -8.81 8.93 5.64
C ILE A 2 -9.18 9.24 4.18
N GLY A 3 -9.49 8.24 3.38
CA GLY A 3 -9.85 8.43 1.98
C GLY A 3 -11.16 9.21 1.76
N LEU A 4 -12.14 9.04 2.67
CA LEU A 4 -13.38 9.82 2.62
C LEU A 4 -13.17 11.29 3.00
N GLU A 5 -12.21 11.57 3.86
CA GLU A 5 -11.80 12.95 4.17
C GLU A 5 -11.02 13.55 3.00
N ALA A 6 -10.08 12.79 2.42
CA ALA A 6 -9.32 13.23 1.25
C ALA A 6 -10.24 13.54 0.06
N GLU A 7 -11.27 12.72 -0.18
CA GLU A 7 -12.28 12.97 -1.21
C GLU A 7 -12.95 14.33 -1.03
N LYS A 8 -13.39 14.64 0.19
CA LYS A 8 -14.00 15.95 0.52
C LYS A 8 -13.03 17.12 0.38
N GLN A 9 -11.78 16.91 0.80
CA GLN A 9 -10.74 17.94 0.67
C GLN A 9 -10.42 18.23 -0.80
N MET A 10 -10.35 17.22 -1.65
CA MET A 10 -10.18 17.39 -3.10
C MET A 10 -11.37 18.14 -3.72
N GLU A 11 -12.60 17.78 -3.32
CA GLU A 11 -13.81 18.48 -3.75
C GLU A 11 -13.77 19.97 -3.35
N MET A 12 -13.38 20.28 -2.11
CA MET A 12 -13.21 21.66 -1.62
C MET A 12 -12.14 22.44 -2.40
N ALA A 13 -11.08 21.76 -2.83
CA ALA A 13 -10.02 22.35 -3.65
C ALA A 13 -10.42 22.52 -5.12
N GLY A 14 -11.54 21.92 -5.55
CA GLY A 14 -11.95 21.91 -6.96
C GLY A 14 -11.07 21.01 -7.84
N GLU A 15 -10.38 20.03 -7.23
CA GLU A 15 -9.42 19.15 -7.86
C GLU A 15 -9.83 17.69 -7.74
N TYR A 16 -9.21 16.83 -8.56
CA TYR A 16 -9.39 15.38 -8.48
C TYR A 16 -8.05 14.67 -8.74
N PRO A 17 -7.69 13.61 -7.99
CA PRO A 17 -6.37 13.02 -8.11
C PRO A 17 -6.23 12.17 -9.39
N ASP A 18 -5.18 12.42 -10.17
CA ASP A 18 -4.76 11.56 -11.28
C ASP A 18 -4.08 10.29 -10.76
N THR A 19 -3.41 10.40 -9.63
CA THR A 19 -2.69 9.27 -9.01
C THR A 19 -2.85 9.31 -7.49
N VAL A 20 -3.13 8.14 -6.90
CA VAL A 20 -3.10 7.91 -5.45
C VAL A 20 -1.98 6.92 -5.15
N ILE A 21 -1.02 7.34 -4.33
CA ILE A 21 0.12 6.53 -3.89
C ILE A 21 0.03 6.36 -2.38
N ALA A 22 0.28 5.16 -1.88
CA ALA A 22 0.36 4.92 -0.44
C ALA A 22 1.34 3.80 -0.10
N CYS A 23 1.94 3.90 1.08
CA CYS A 23 2.80 2.85 1.62
C CYS A 23 1.99 1.58 1.89
N PHE A 24 2.65 0.44 1.72
CA PHE A 24 2.02 -0.87 1.80
C PHE A 24 2.74 -1.82 2.77
N GLY A 25 2.15 -2.02 3.94
CA GLY A 25 2.45 -3.12 4.85
C GLY A 25 1.47 -4.27 4.62
N GLY A 26 0.43 -4.38 5.44
CA GLY A 26 -0.68 -5.33 5.25
C GLY A 26 -1.77 -4.84 4.29
N GLY A 27 -1.81 -3.53 3.97
CA GLY A 27 -2.75 -2.93 3.02
C GLY A 27 -3.79 -1.98 3.62
N SER A 28 -3.85 -1.81 4.94
CA SER A 28 -4.86 -0.93 5.56
C SER A 28 -4.63 0.56 5.27
N ASN A 29 -3.38 1.02 5.22
CA ASN A 29 -3.06 2.39 4.83
C ASN A 29 -3.48 2.64 3.37
N PHE A 30 -3.01 1.80 2.46
CA PHE A 30 -3.36 1.88 1.05
C PHE A 30 -4.88 1.83 0.83
N GLY A 31 -5.56 0.82 1.38
CA GLY A 31 -7.01 0.70 1.26
C GLY A 31 -7.76 1.88 1.87
N GLY A 32 -7.27 2.40 2.99
CA GLY A 32 -7.84 3.55 3.68
C GLY A 32 -7.88 4.82 2.85
N ILE A 33 -6.87 5.07 2.02
CA ILE A 33 -6.81 6.23 1.13
C ILE A 33 -7.39 5.93 -0.25
N ALA A 34 -7.14 4.75 -0.83
CA ALA A 34 -7.42 4.45 -2.23
C ALA A 34 -8.88 4.06 -2.51
N PHE A 35 -9.54 3.31 -1.61
CA PHE A 35 -10.84 2.71 -1.91
C PHE A 35 -11.95 3.69 -2.29
N PRO A 36 -12.09 4.89 -1.67
CA PRO A 36 -13.09 5.85 -2.12
C PRO A 36 -12.90 6.29 -3.58
N PHE A 37 -11.66 6.55 -3.98
CA PHE A 37 -11.33 6.92 -5.36
C PHE A 37 -11.42 5.74 -6.34
N MET A 38 -11.08 4.52 -5.91
CA MET A 38 -11.29 3.30 -6.71
C MET A 38 -12.76 3.07 -7.01
N ARG A 39 -13.63 3.36 -6.04
CA ARG A 39 -15.07 3.32 -6.25
C ARG A 39 -15.51 4.21 -7.41
N HIS A 40 -14.96 5.43 -7.52
CA HIS A 40 -15.26 6.33 -8.64
C HIS A 40 -14.74 5.77 -9.98
N ASN A 41 -13.58 5.12 -10.01
CA ASN A 41 -13.12 4.45 -11.22
C ASN A 41 -14.10 3.36 -11.67
N ILE A 42 -14.60 2.54 -10.72
CA ILE A 42 -15.48 1.41 -11.01
C ILE A 42 -16.90 1.87 -11.39
N LEU A 43 -17.46 2.84 -10.67
CA LEU A 43 -18.87 3.23 -10.82
C LEU A 43 -19.07 4.41 -11.78
N GLU A 44 -18.10 5.30 -11.89
CA GLU A 44 -18.24 6.57 -12.60
C GLU A 44 -17.29 6.68 -13.81
N GLY A 45 -16.43 5.68 -14.01
CA GLY A 45 -15.50 5.64 -15.13
C GLY A 45 -14.32 6.64 -15.00
N LYS A 46 -14.02 7.12 -13.79
CA LYS A 46 -12.79 7.88 -13.51
C LYS A 46 -11.57 7.01 -13.78
N LYS A 47 -10.40 7.63 -13.97
CA LYS A 47 -9.17 6.93 -14.37
C LYS A 47 -7.99 7.29 -13.46
N THR A 48 -8.25 7.38 -12.17
CA THR A 48 -7.18 7.54 -11.19
C THR A 48 -6.28 6.31 -11.19
N ARG A 49 -4.99 6.51 -11.21
CA ARG A 49 -3.98 5.48 -11.06
C ARG A 49 -3.75 5.19 -9.57
N PHE A 50 -3.63 3.92 -9.18
CA PHE A 50 -3.40 3.52 -7.79
C PHE A 50 -2.08 2.76 -7.68
N VAL A 51 -1.17 3.24 -6.83
CA VAL A 51 0.16 2.66 -6.66
C VAL A 51 0.40 2.32 -5.19
N ALA A 52 0.61 1.05 -4.90
CA ALA A 52 1.05 0.57 -3.60
C ALA A 52 2.57 0.51 -3.55
N ALA A 53 3.20 1.28 -2.67
CA ALA A 53 4.64 1.29 -2.48
C ALA A 53 5.00 0.40 -1.28
N GLU A 54 5.68 -0.72 -1.54
CA GLU A 54 6.13 -1.66 -0.50
C GLU A 54 7.66 -1.62 -0.34
N PRO A 55 8.20 -1.99 0.84
CA PRO A 55 9.65 -2.07 1.00
C PRO A 55 10.23 -3.25 0.21
N ALA A 56 11.32 -3.02 -0.51
CA ALA A 56 12.04 -4.06 -1.25
C ALA A 56 12.57 -5.21 -0.37
N SER A 57 12.66 -4.99 0.95
CA SER A 57 12.99 -6.02 1.94
C SER A 57 11.82 -6.94 2.30
N CYS A 58 10.58 -6.58 1.90
CA CYS A 58 9.36 -7.34 2.17
C CYS A 58 8.38 -7.25 0.98
N PRO A 59 8.79 -7.71 -0.23
CA PRO A 59 8.14 -7.42 -1.50
C PRO A 59 7.01 -8.42 -1.81
N LYS A 60 5.96 -8.44 -0.98
CA LYS A 60 4.87 -9.42 -1.10
C LYS A 60 3.98 -9.21 -2.33
N LEU A 61 3.77 -7.95 -2.73
CA LEU A 61 2.94 -7.65 -3.91
C LEU A 61 3.72 -7.84 -5.22
N THR A 62 4.99 -7.42 -5.26
CA THR A 62 5.81 -7.44 -6.47
C THR A 62 6.47 -8.79 -6.72
N ARG A 63 6.84 -9.53 -5.66
CA ARG A 63 7.58 -10.81 -5.76
C ARG A 63 6.92 -11.97 -5.03
N GLY A 64 5.86 -11.72 -4.26
CA GLY A 64 5.08 -12.75 -3.58
C GLY A 64 4.22 -13.56 -4.55
N LYS A 65 3.66 -14.67 -4.04
CA LYS A 65 2.73 -15.51 -4.79
C LYS A 65 1.31 -15.29 -4.31
N PHE A 66 0.36 -15.27 -5.22
CA PHE A 66 -1.06 -15.30 -4.87
C PHE A 66 -1.46 -16.74 -4.50
N GLN A 67 -1.69 -16.97 -3.22
CA GLN A 67 -2.06 -18.29 -2.68
C GLN A 67 -2.80 -18.15 -1.35
N TYR A 68 -3.38 -19.25 -0.87
CA TYR A 68 -3.88 -19.31 0.49
C TYR A 68 -2.73 -19.38 1.49
N ASP A 69 -2.76 -18.52 2.51
CA ASP A 69 -1.75 -18.47 3.56
C ASP A 69 -2.36 -18.01 4.88
N PHE A 70 -1.63 -18.22 5.97
CA PHE A 70 -2.00 -17.72 7.29
C PHE A 70 -1.59 -16.25 7.45
N GLY A 71 -2.38 -15.50 8.23
CA GLY A 71 -2.04 -14.11 8.59
C GLY A 71 -0.96 -14.02 9.68
N ASP A 72 -0.68 -15.10 10.38
CA ASP A 72 0.29 -15.19 11.47
C ASP A 72 1.23 -16.38 11.29
N GLU A 73 2.43 -16.28 11.86
CA GLU A 73 3.46 -17.32 11.81
C GLU A 73 3.00 -18.63 12.48
N ALA A 74 2.23 -18.52 13.56
CA ALA A 74 1.77 -19.69 14.33
C ALA A 74 0.60 -20.46 13.68
N GLY A 75 -0.01 -19.90 12.62
CA GLY A 75 -1.10 -20.56 11.90
C GLY A 75 -2.43 -20.59 12.65
N TYR A 76 -2.65 -19.64 13.58
CA TYR A 76 -3.92 -19.56 14.32
C TYR A 76 -5.01 -18.78 13.56
N THR A 77 -4.62 -17.95 12.59
CA THR A 77 -5.59 -17.23 11.76
C THR A 77 -6.16 -18.14 10.67
N PRO A 78 -7.33 -17.82 10.11
CA PRO A 78 -7.84 -18.55 8.95
C PRO A 78 -6.89 -18.47 7.75
N LEU A 79 -6.89 -19.52 6.92
CA LEU A 79 -6.27 -19.48 5.59
C LEU A 79 -7.06 -18.52 4.69
N LEU A 80 -6.38 -17.51 4.16
CA LEU A 80 -6.96 -16.49 3.31
C LEU A 80 -6.20 -16.37 1.98
N PRO A 81 -6.87 -16.14 0.85
CA PRO A 81 -6.20 -15.89 -0.42
C PRO A 81 -5.50 -14.53 -0.39
N MET A 82 -4.19 -14.51 -0.60
CA MET A 82 -3.39 -13.29 -0.53
C MET A 82 -2.13 -13.38 -1.38
N PHE A 83 -1.57 -12.23 -1.77
CA PHE A 83 -0.17 -12.17 -2.16
C PHE A 83 0.69 -12.29 -0.91
N THR A 84 1.58 -13.26 -0.88
CA THR A 84 2.38 -13.59 0.30
C THR A 84 3.79 -14.05 -0.06
N LEU A 85 4.72 -13.79 0.86
CA LEU A 85 6.08 -14.33 0.87
C LEU A 85 6.16 -15.64 1.67
N GLY A 86 5.02 -16.05 2.28
CA GLY A 86 4.92 -17.17 3.20
C GLY A 86 4.85 -16.74 4.67
N HIS A 87 3.96 -17.34 5.46
CA HIS A 87 3.77 -16.99 6.88
C HIS A 87 5.04 -17.20 7.74
N ASN A 88 5.99 -18.03 7.29
CA ASN A 88 7.29 -18.21 7.93
C ASN A 88 8.37 -17.24 7.45
N PHE A 89 8.04 -16.28 6.57
CA PHE A 89 8.99 -15.31 6.07
C PHE A 89 9.40 -14.34 7.17
N ALA A 90 10.69 -14.27 7.47
CA ALA A 90 11.29 -13.34 8.42
C ALA A 90 11.82 -12.09 7.66
N PRO A 91 11.12 -10.95 7.71
CA PRO A 91 11.59 -9.74 7.04
C PRO A 91 12.88 -9.22 7.66
N ALA A 92 13.78 -8.68 6.82
CA ALA A 92 14.97 -8.00 7.28
C ALA A 92 14.63 -6.80 8.18
N ASN A 93 15.55 -6.41 9.04
CA ASN A 93 15.37 -5.23 9.87
C ASN A 93 15.43 -3.96 9.01
N ILE A 94 14.36 -3.18 9.05
CA ILE A 94 14.25 -1.86 8.41
C ILE A 94 13.66 -0.87 9.40
N HIS A 95 13.90 0.43 9.17
CA HIS A 95 13.37 1.48 10.05
C HIS A 95 11.85 1.65 9.95
N ALA A 96 11.25 1.33 8.79
CA ALA A 96 9.81 1.32 8.59
C ALA A 96 9.18 0.02 9.16
N GLY A 97 9.18 -0.13 10.48
CA GLY A 97 8.72 -1.34 11.17
C GLY A 97 7.29 -1.75 10.86
N GLY A 98 6.40 -0.78 10.63
CA GLY A 98 4.99 -1.02 10.26
C GLY A 98 4.79 -1.64 8.87
N LEU A 99 5.82 -1.68 8.03
CA LEU A 99 5.76 -2.27 6.69
C LEU A 99 6.34 -3.71 6.62
N ARG A 100 6.80 -4.26 7.74
CA ARG A 100 7.41 -5.60 7.83
C ARG A 100 6.34 -6.69 8.00
N TYR A 101 5.57 -6.94 6.96
CA TYR A 101 4.52 -7.96 6.98
C TYR A 101 4.60 -8.84 5.73
N HIS A 102 4.48 -10.16 5.90
CA HIS A 102 4.69 -11.17 4.85
C HIS A 102 3.58 -11.25 3.81
N GLY A 103 2.37 -10.84 4.16
CA GLY A 103 1.16 -11.01 3.35
C GLY A 103 0.42 -9.71 3.09
N ALA A 104 -0.43 -9.71 2.09
CA ALA A 104 -1.32 -8.60 1.75
C ALA A 104 -2.77 -8.93 2.09
N GLY A 105 -3.52 -7.95 2.55
CA GLY A 105 -4.95 -8.10 2.83
C GLY A 105 -5.71 -8.64 1.61
N VAL A 106 -6.73 -9.46 1.85
CA VAL A 106 -7.47 -10.21 0.82
C VAL A 106 -8.04 -9.29 -0.28
N ILE A 107 -8.69 -8.20 0.11
CA ILE A 107 -9.30 -7.26 -0.85
C ILE A 107 -8.23 -6.64 -1.74
N VAL A 108 -7.14 -6.16 -1.16
CA VAL A 108 -6.04 -5.53 -1.92
C VAL A 108 -5.35 -6.54 -2.82
N SER A 109 -5.17 -7.77 -2.34
CA SER A 109 -4.64 -8.86 -3.17
C SER A 109 -5.51 -9.14 -4.38
N GLN A 110 -6.83 -9.13 -4.22
CA GLN A 110 -7.76 -9.31 -5.34
C GLN A 110 -7.68 -8.14 -6.31
N LEU A 111 -7.65 -6.89 -5.82
CA LEU A 111 -7.54 -5.70 -6.67
C LEU A 111 -6.26 -5.70 -7.52
N LEU A 112 -5.13 -6.12 -6.94
CA LEU A 112 -3.88 -6.27 -7.69
C LEU A 112 -3.99 -7.38 -8.74
N LYS A 113 -4.56 -8.52 -8.39
CA LYS A 113 -4.77 -9.64 -9.31
C LYS A 113 -5.67 -9.26 -10.50
N ASP A 114 -6.65 -8.40 -10.26
CA ASP A 114 -7.58 -7.90 -11.28
C ASP A 114 -7.02 -6.68 -12.07
N ASN A 115 -5.76 -6.30 -11.83
CA ASN A 115 -5.09 -5.17 -12.45
C ASN A 115 -5.79 -3.81 -12.22
N LEU A 116 -6.45 -3.66 -11.08
CA LEU A 116 -7.08 -2.40 -10.67
C LEU A 116 -6.13 -1.48 -9.89
N MET A 117 -4.95 -1.95 -9.60
CA MET A 117 -3.87 -1.21 -8.96
C MET A 117 -2.51 -1.73 -9.41
N GLU A 118 -1.47 -0.97 -9.12
CA GLU A 118 -0.07 -1.32 -9.37
C GLU A 118 0.68 -1.46 -8.03
N ALA A 119 1.78 -2.18 -8.05
CA ALA A 119 2.68 -2.29 -6.92
C ALA A 119 4.12 -1.99 -7.35
N VAL A 120 4.86 -1.28 -6.48
CA VAL A 120 6.28 -1.00 -6.65
C VAL A 120 7.03 -1.33 -5.36
N ASP A 121 8.23 -1.87 -5.48
CA ASP A 121 9.12 -2.08 -4.34
C ASP A 121 10.20 -1.00 -4.29
N ILE A 122 10.39 -0.40 -3.11
CA ILE A 122 11.30 0.74 -2.90
C ILE A 122 12.41 0.35 -1.93
N GLN A 123 13.63 0.71 -2.28
CA GLN A 123 14.79 0.54 -1.41
C GLN A 123 14.79 1.57 -0.27
N GLN A 124 15.20 1.15 0.93
CA GLN A 124 15.17 2.02 2.12
C GLN A 124 15.95 3.32 1.93
N LEU A 125 17.13 3.28 1.31
CA LEU A 125 17.94 4.48 1.10
C LEU A 125 17.29 5.47 0.13
N GLU A 126 16.68 4.98 -0.92
CA GLU A 126 15.93 5.80 -1.89
C GLU A 126 14.72 6.46 -1.21
N SER A 127 13.99 5.72 -0.39
CA SER A 127 12.87 6.24 0.40
C SER A 127 13.33 7.36 1.35
N PHE A 128 14.43 7.18 2.05
CA PHE A 128 14.94 8.19 2.98
C PHE A 128 15.47 9.43 2.26
N GLN A 129 16.12 9.27 1.11
CA GLN A 129 16.53 10.40 0.26
C GLN A 129 15.33 11.21 -0.21
N ALA A 130 14.27 10.53 -0.67
CA ALA A 130 13.02 11.16 -1.06
C ALA A 130 12.34 11.85 0.12
N GLY A 131 12.33 11.24 1.31
CA GLY A 131 11.79 11.83 2.53
C GLY A 131 12.54 13.11 2.96
N CYS A 132 13.86 13.12 2.86
CA CYS A 132 14.66 14.33 3.10
C CYS A 132 14.33 15.45 2.10
N LEU A 133 14.24 15.10 0.82
CA LEU A 133 13.86 16.06 -0.23
C LEU A 133 12.45 16.61 0.00
N PHE A 134 11.49 15.74 0.33
CA PHE A 134 10.12 16.14 0.64
C PHE A 134 10.07 17.11 1.83
N ALA A 135 10.81 16.80 2.91
CA ALA A 135 10.89 17.67 4.07
C ALA A 135 11.48 19.06 3.74
N GLN A 136 12.46 19.12 2.85
CA GLN A 136 13.04 20.39 2.39
C GLN A 136 12.09 21.19 1.50
N ALA A 137 11.34 20.51 0.61
CA ALA A 137 10.45 21.17 -0.33
C ALA A 137 9.14 21.62 0.32
N GLU A 138 8.55 20.76 1.17
CA GLU A 138 7.20 20.94 1.70
C GLU A 138 7.17 21.43 3.17
N GLY A 139 8.32 21.41 3.86
CA GLY A 139 8.39 21.75 5.28
C GLY A 139 7.74 20.71 6.21
N ILE A 140 7.47 19.49 5.70
CA ILE A 140 6.84 18.38 6.44
C ILE A 140 7.83 17.24 6.54
N ILE A 141 8.09 16.75 7.76
CA ILE A 141 8.92 15.58 7.99
C ILE A 141 8.02 14.34 7.89
N PRO A 142 8.18 13.49 6.85
CA PRO A 142 7.38 12.27 6.71
C PRO A 142 7.82 11.21 7.72
N ALA A 143 6.91 10.27 8.02
CA ALA A 143 7.27 9.06 8.75
C ALA A 143 8.15 8.14 7.88
N PRO A 144 8.94 7.23 8.47
CA PRO A 144 9.75 6.27 7.70
C PRO A 144 8.93 5.38 6.76
N GLU A 145 7.64 5.22 7.05
CA GLU A 145 6.68 4.45 6.26
C GLU A 145 6.11 5.21 5.06
N SER A 146 6.22 6.54 5.03
CA SER A 146 5.55 7.40 4.02
C SER A 146 6.32 7.52 2.73
#